data_daebb8abd9c1b3b6a8c9cbdfb11315c2
#
_entry.id   daebb8abd9c1b3b6a8c9cbdfb11315c2
#
_cell.length_a   1.000
_cell.length_b   1.000
_cell.length_c   1.000
_cell.angle_alpha   90.00
_cell.angle_beta   90.00
_cell.angle_gamma   90.00
#
_symmetry.space_group_name_H-M   'P 1'
#
loop_
_entity.id
_entity.type
_entity.pdbx_description
1 polymer ?
#
loop_
_entity_poly.entity_id
_entity_poly.type
_entity_poly.pdbx_seq_one_letter_code
_entity_poly.pdbx_strand_id
1 'polypeptide(L)'
;MKILYCVQLTGNGHVTRANELIPEFKKVAKVDVLTSGNQNSLEIKEKVNFKFRGLSFVFGSRGGVDIFKTILNLRPFTFINDVFNIQVRNYDLIINDFEPVSAWACKFRGVPCYSMSRQFSLLQKNSFNKVKPKLYEFLILKYFAPSINGIGFDYKKDNSNNFYPIIKSDIKRKKVTNKNHYTIYLPSFSIENIINFFSSLDEVIWHVFSPKINKPFKKKNLSFFPTDYKVFEQSILSCKGIVSNAGFETTSEALYLDKKLLIIPMKNQFEQQYNASILSNMGIKILLDLKQKRLDTVKEWILLKKSVKVNYDYSYKSIIEKTLLDFNK
;
A
#
# COMPACT_ATOMS: atom_id res chain seq x y z
N MET A 1 -8.76 16.18 -23.89
CA MET A 1 -7.89 15.05 -23.51
C MET A 1 -8.73 13.96 -22.88
N LYS A 2 -8.49 12.71 -23.23
CA LYS A 2 -9.16 11.52 -22.71
C LYS A 2 -8.12 10.61 -22.04
N ILE A 3 -8.31 10.33 -20.75
CA ILE A 3 -7.40 9.51 -19.92
C ILE A 3 -8.06 8.17 -19.63
N LEU A 4 -7.28 7.07 -19.70
CA LEU A 4 -7.63 5.79 -19.10
C LEU A 4 -6.83 5.62 -17.81
N TYR A 5 -7.51 5.60 -16.66
CA TYR A 5 -6.89 5.36 -15.36
C TYR A 5 -7.07 3.90 -14.95
N CYS A 6 -5.96 3.15 -14.86
CA CYS A 6 -5.97 1.71 -14.69
C CYS A 6 -5.48 1.33 -13.29
N VAL A 7 -6.26 0.52 -12.57
CA VAL A 7 -6.07 0.22 -11.15
C VAL A 7 -6.01 -1.28 -10.90
N GLN A 8 -4.93 -1.74 -10.29
CA GLN A 8 -4.83 -3.11 -9.81
C GLN A 8 -5.57 -3.26 -8.47
N LEU A 9 -6.48 -4.24 -8.38
CA LEU A 9 -7.25 -4.53 -7.16
C LEU A 9 -6.59 -5.56 -6.25
N THR A 10 -5.26 -5.65 -6.24
CA THR A 10 -4.51 -6.52 -5.33
C THR A 10 -4.01 -5.71 -4.12
N GLY A 11 -4.92 -5.44 -3.19
CA GLY A 11 -4.65 -4.63 -2.00
C GLY A 11 -5.24 -3.22 -2.06
N ASN A 12 -5.43 -2.64 -0.88
CA ASN A 12 -6.18 -1.39 -0.71
C ASN A 12 -5.41 -0.14 -1.15
N GLY A 13 -4.09 -0.20 -1.28
CA GLY A 13 -3.25 0.95 -1.59
C GLY A 13 -3.53 1.57 -2.96
N HIS A 14 -3.69 0.73 -3.98
CA HIS A 14 -4.03 1.17 -5.33
C HIS A 14 -5.41 1.83 -5.36
N VAL A 15 -6.39 1.23 -4.68
CA VAL A 15 -7.75 1.78 -4.57
C VAL A 15 -7.75 3.12 -3.83
N THR A 16 -6.96 3.23 -2.77
CA THR A 16 -6.81 4.50 -2.03
C THR A 16 -6.26 5.60 -2.93
N ARG A 17 -5.18 5.36 -3.66
CA ARG A 17 -4.60 6.34 -4.60
C ARG A 17 -5.59 6.73 -5.69
N ALA A 18 -6.25 5.74 -6.29
CA ALA A 18 -7.23 5.98 -7.33
C ALA A 18 -8.39 6.87 -6.85
N ASN A 19 -8.94 6.59 -5.66
CA ASN A 19 -10.03 7.39 -5.08
C ASN A 19 -9.64 8.84 -4.77
N GLU A 20 -8.36 9.11 -4.54
CA GLU A 20 -7.86 10.46 -4.31
C GLU A 20 -7.45 11.18 -5.60
N LEU A 21 -6.89 10.48 -6.58
CA LEU A 21 -6.32 11.09 -7.78
C LEU A 21 -7.30 11.16 -8.95
N ILE A 22 -8.20 10.19 -9.14
CA ILE A 22 -9.17 10.21 -10.25
C ILE A 22 -10.03 11.48 -10.23
N PRO A 23 -10.59 11.93 -9.08
CA PRO A 23 -11.35 13.19 -9.03
C PRO A 23 -10.53 14.41 -9.45
N GLU A 24 -9.24 14.42 -9.14
CA GLU A 24 -8.35 15.53 -9.53
C GLU A 24 -8.07 15.52 -11.04
N PHE A 25 -7.83 14.34 -11.65
CA PHE A 25 -7.69 14.21 -13.10
C PHE A 25 -8.99 14.59 -13.85
N LYS A 26 -10.16 14.29 -13.28
CA LYS A 26 -11.45 14.67 -13.86
C LYS A 26 -11.68 16.18 -13.96
N LYS A 27 -10.96 17.00 -13.18
CA LYS A 27 -11.02 18.46 -13.29
C LYS A 27 -10.36 18.99 -14.57
N VAL A 28 -9.45 18.21 -15.17
CA VAL A 28 -8.63 18.63 -16.31
C VAL A 28 -8.81 17.76 -17.56
N ALA A 29 -9.47 16.60 -17.45
CA ALA A 29 -9.66 15.65 -18.55
C ALA A 29 -10.91 14.79 -18.38
N LYS A 30 -11.36 14.17 -19.48
CA LYS A 30 -12.32 13.05 -19.41
C LYS A 30 -11.58 11.79 -18.98
N VAL A 31 -12.01 11.16 -17.86
CA VAL A 31 -11.36 9.97 -17.30
C VAL A 31 -12.30 8.79 -17.35
N ASP A 32 -11.86 7.72 -18.02
CA ASP A 32 -12.45 6.39 -17.93
C ASP A 32 -11.60 5.55 -16.97
N VAL A 33 -12.23 4.67 -16.19
CA VAL A 33 -11.57 3.85 -15.17
C VAL A 33 -11.59 2.38 -15.57
N LEU A 34 -10.41 1.76 -15.54
CA LEU A 34 -10.22 0.33 -15.71
C LEU A 34 -9.75 -0.30 -14.40
N THR A 35 -10.31 -1.43 -14.04
CA THR A 35 -9.85 -2.23 -12.89
C THR A 35 -9.60 -3.66 -13.29
N SER A 36 -8.57 -4.28 -12.69
CA SER A 36 -8.36 -5.72 -12.77
C SER A 36 -7.97 -6.32 -11.41
N GLY A 37 -8.30 -7.60 -11.20
CA GLY A 37 -8.14 -8.29 -9.91
C GLY A 37 -9.38 -8.20 -9.03
N ASN A 38 -9.33 -8.86 -7.86
CA ASN A 38 -10.49 -9.00 -6.95
C ASN A 38 -10.13 -9.16 -5.46
N GLN A 39 -8.96 -8.69 -5.02
CA GLN A 39 -8.44 -8.96 -3.67
C GLN A 39 -8.39 -7.71 -2.77
N ASN A 40 -9.27 -6.76 -2.99
CA ASN A 40 -9.38 -5.56 -2.18
C ASN A 40 -10.63 -5.59 -1.29
N SER A 41 -10.57 -4.90 -0.17
CA SER A 41 -11.71 -4.65 0.73
C SER A 41 -12.28 -3.24 0.58
N LEU A 42 -11.62 -2.35 -0.17
CA LEU A 42 -12.09 -1.00 -0.50
C LEU A 42 -12.64 -0.98 -1.92
N GLU A 43 -13.65 -0.16 -2.15
CA GLU A 43 -14.25 0.04 -3.45
C GLU A 43 -13.73 1.30 -4.14
N ILE A 44 -13.66 1.27 -5.46
CA ILE A 44 -13.47 2.48 -6.27
C ILE A 44 -14.75 3.30 -6.19
N LYS A 45 -14.65 4.56 -5.72
CA LYS A 45 -15.77 5.48 -5.55
C LYS A 45 -16.32 5.99 -6.88
N GLU A 46 -15.48 5.97 -7.92
CA GLU A 46 -15.80 6.45 -9.25
C GLU A 46 -16.40 5.34 -10.13
N LYS A 47 -17.15 5.74 -11.17
CA LYS A 47 -17.70 4.78 -12.13
C LYS A 47 -16.55 4.02 -12.80
N VAL A 48 -16.57 2.68 -12.67
CA VAL A 48 -15.65 1.79 -13.38
C VAL A 48 -16.23 1.46 -14.75
N ASN A 49 -15.49 1.81 -15.82
CA ASN A 49 -15.89 1.61 -17.21
C ASN A 49 -15.53 0.20 -17.70
N PHE A 50 -14.38 -0.33 -17.24
CA PHE A 50 -13.88 -1.65 -17.63
C PHE A 50 -13.48 -2.45 -16.41
N LYS A 51 -13.97 -3.69 -16.32
CA LYS A 51 -13.60 -4.64 -15.26
C LYS A 51 -13.05 -5.88 -15.90
N PHE A 52 -11.77 -6.16 -15.62
CA PHE A 52 -11.11 -7.37 -16.08
C PHE A 52 -10.73 -8.26 -14.90
N ARG A 53 -10.55 -9.54 -15.18
CA ARG A 53 -10.02 -10.46 -14.20
C ARG A 53 -8.53 -10.18 -13.94
N GLY A 54 -7.78 -9.91 -15.00
CA GLY A 54 -6.35 -9.65 -14.94
C GLY A 54 -5.54 -10.78 -14.31
N LEU A 55 -4.39 -10.42 -13.78
CA LEU A 55 -3.54 -11.29 -12.98
C LEU A 55 -3.61 -10.86 -11.50
N SER A 56 -3.61 -11.83 -10.59
CA SER A 56 -3.61 -11.58 -9.15
C SER A 56 -2.60 -12.49 -8.48
N PHE A 57 -1.90 -11.96 -7.46
CA PHE A 57 -0.99 -12.75 -6.63
C PHE A 57 -1.74 -13.43 -5.50
N VAL A 58 -1.41 -14.68 -5.23
CA VAL A 58 -1.86 -15.36 -4.01
C VAL A 58 -0.78 -15.19 -2.95
N PHE A 59 -1.15 -14.62 -1.82
CA PHE A 59 -0.23 -14.46 -0.69
C PHE A 59 -0.28 -15.69 0.20
N GLY A 60 0.89 -16.20 0.56
CA GLY A 60 1.04 -17.31 1.48
C GLY A 60 0.77 -16.89 2.94
N SER A 61 0.56 -17.86 3.82
CA SER A 61 0.30 -17.66 5.25
C SER A 61 1.44 -16.91 6.00
N ARG A 62 2.63 -16.84 5.41
CA ARG A 62 3.81 -16.14 5.93
C ARG A 62 4.03 -14.76 5.27
N GLY A 63 3.08 -14.29 4.44
CA GLY A 63 3.05 -12.94 3.89
C GLY A 63 3.80 -12.71 2.57
N GLY A 64 4.57 -13.68 2.06
CA GLY A 64 5.16 -13.62 0.71
C GLY A 64 4.18 -14.07 -0.37
N VAL A 65 4.51 -13.78 -1.64
CA VAL A 65 3.77 -14.35 -2.78
C VAL A 65 3.98 -15.86 -2.79
N ASP A 66 2.88 -16.60 -2.75
CA ASP A 66 2.86 -18.05 -2.97
C ASP A 66 2.88 -18.31 -4.47
N ILE A 67 4.10 -18.52 -5.01
CA ILE A 67 4.31 -18.66 -6.45
C ILE A 67 3.51 -19.85 -7.01
N PHE A 68 3.48 -20.98 -6.30
CA PHE A 68 2.79 -22.17 -6.76
C PHE A 68 1.27 -21.93 -6.86
N LYS A 69 0.65 -21.40 -5.80
CA LYS A 69 -0.77 -21.05 -5.82
C LYS A 69 -1.07 -19.93 -6.82
N THR A 70 -0.17 -19.00 -7.00
CA THR A 70 -0.32 -17.93 -8.01
C THR A 70 -0.35 -18.54 -9.41
N ILE A 71 0.58 -19.45 -9.74
CA ILE A 71 0.62 -20.14 -11.04
C ILE A 71 -0.65 -20.98 -11.26
N LEU A 72 -1.10 -21.73 -10.26
CA LEU A 72 -2.33 -22.53 -10.36
C LEU A 72 -3.59 -21.69 -10.61
N ASN A 73 -3.61 -20.44 -10.13
CA ASN A 73 -4.72 -19.51 -10.34
C ASN A 73 -4.58 -18.65 -11.60
N LEU A 74 -3.46 -18.76 -12.33
CA LEU A 74 -3.29 -18.08 -13.60
C LEU A 74 -4.28 -18.62 -14.63
N ARG A 75 -4.93 -17.70 -15.34
CA ARG A 75 -5.76 -18.01 -16.52
C ARG A 75 -5.17 -17.27 -17.72
N PRO A 76 -4.13 -17.81 -18.34
CA PRO A 76 -3.38 -17.10 -19.38
C PRO A 76 -4.26 -16.74 -20.59
N PHE A 77 -5.14 -17.62 -20.99
CA PHE A 77 -6.05 -17.33 -22.12
C PHE A 77 -7.03 -16.19 -21.80
N THR A 78 -7.59 -16.14 -20.58
CA THR A 78 -8.45 -15.03 -20.16
C THR A 78 -7.66 -13.72 -20.13
N PHE A 79 -6.44 -13.75 -19.58
CA PHE A 79 -5.58 -12.57 -19.54
C PHE A 79 -5.21 -12.05 -20.93
N ILE A 80 -4.86 -12.95 -21.86
CA ILE A 80 -4.56 -12.60 -23.26
C ILE A 80 -5.80 -11.97 -23.91
N ASN A 81 -6.97 -12.58 -23.74
CA ASN A 81 -8.22 -12.04 -24.25
C ASN A 81 -8.53 -10.64 -23.68
N ASP A 82 -8.36 -10.44 -22.36
CA ASP A 82 -8.54 -9.15 -21.71
C ASP A 82 -7.60 -8.08 -22.30
N VAL A 83 -6.32 -8.43 -22.53
CA VAL A 83 -5.30 -7.54 -23.12
C VAL A 83 -5.68 -7.14 -24.56
N PHE A 84 -6.26 -8.04 -25.34
CA PHE A 84 -6.67 -7.73 -26.72
C PHE A 84 -8.01 -7.01 -26.81
N ASN A 85 -8.89 -7.12 -25.82
CA ASN A 85 -10.20 -6.47 -25.83
C ASN A 85 -10.16 -4.97 -25.45
N ILE A 86 -9.16 -4.52 -24.69
CA ILE A 86 -9.07 -3.10 -24.34
C ILE A 86 -8.49 -2.25 -25.48
N GLN A 87 -9.21 -1.21 -25.88
CA GLN A 87 -8.81 -0.29 -26.96
C GLN A 87 -8.02 0.88 -26.42
N VAL A 88 -6.74 0.64 -26.03
CA VAL A 88 -5.86 1.66 -25.44
C VAL A 88 -5.57 2.84 -26.39
N ARG A 89 -5.65 2.64 -27.72
CA ARG A 89 -5.44 3.70 -28.73
C ARG A 89 -6.52 4.77 -28.75
N ASN A 90 -7.67 4.54 -28.09
CA ASN A 90 -8.77 5.50 -27.98
C ASN A 90 -8.55 6.55 -26.88
N TYR A 91 -7.38 6.53 -26.23
CA TYR A 91 -7.02 7.42 -25.13
C TYR A 91 -5.74 8.18 -25.46
N ASP A 92 -5.71 9.46 -25.06
CA ASP A 92 -4.52 10.28 -25.23
C ASP A 92 -3.44 9.87 -24.20
N LEU A 93 -3.84 9.57 -22.95
CA LEU A 93 -2.95 9.20 -21.87
C LEU A 93 -3.47 7.95 -21.13
N ILE A 94 -2.59 6.98 -20.92
CA ILE A 94 -2.84 5.79 -20.10
C ILE A 94 -2.06 5.94 -18.80
N ILE A 95 -2.77 6.10 -17.68
CA ILE A 95 -2.21 6.12 -16.33
C ILE A 95 -2.40 4.73 -15.71
N ASN A 96 -1.32 4.13 -15.25
CA ASN A 96 -1.31 2.76 -14.77
C ASN A 96 -0.81 2.65 -13.32
N ASP A 97 -1.68 2.24 -12.40
CA ASP A 97 -1.31 1.89 -11.03
C ASP A 97 -1.12 0.38 -10.90
N PHE A 98 -0.01 -0.10 -11.47
CA PHE A 98 0.47 -1.48 -11.45
C PHE A 98 -0.55 -2.50 -12.00
N GLU A 99 -1.34 -2.10 -12.99
CA GLU A 99 -2.41 -2.91 -13.59
C GLU A 99 -1.90 -3.64 -14.85
N PRO A 100 -1.90 -4.99 -14.90
CA PRO A 100 -1.21 -5.73 -15.95
C PRO A 100 -1.94 -5.74 -17.30
N VAL A 101 -3.28 -5.71 -17.35
CA VAL A 101 -4.02 -5.84 -18.62
C VAL A 101 -3.73 -4.64 -19.52
N SER A 102 -3.92 -3.43 -19.02
CA SER A 102 -3.65 -2.20 -19.79
C SER A 102 -2.16 -2.02 -20.09
N ALA A 103 -1.28 -2.35 -19.13
CA ALA A 103 0.17 -2.24 -19.34
C ALA A 103 0.66 -3.12 -20.50
N TRP A 104 0.22 -4.39 -20.56
CA TRP A 104 0.55 -5.28 -21.65
C TRP A 104 -0.15 -4.91 -22.96
N ALA A 105 -1.41 -4.42 -22.88
CA ALA A 105 -2.10 -3.89 -24.05
C ALA A 105 -1.35 -2.72 -24.70
N CYS A 106 -0.85 -1.79 -23.88
CA CYS A 106 -0.02 -0.69 -24.32
C CYS A 106 1.28 -1.20 -24.98
N LYS A 107 1.97 -2.11 -24.30
CA LYS A 107 3.22 -2.68 -24.82
C LYS A 107 3.05 -3.36 -26.18
N PHE A 108 2.02 -4.20 -26.35
CA PHE A 108 1.77 -4.88 -27.65
C PHE A 108 1.31 -3.94 -28.75
N ARG A 109 0.69 -2.81 -28.43
CA ARG A 109 0.22 -1.84 -29.44
C ARG A 109 1.13 -0.65 -29.66
N GLY A 110 2.28 -0.61 -28.97
CA GLY A 110 3.21 0.51 -29.03
C GLY A 110 2.67 1.82 -28.47
N VAL A 111 1.68 1.76 -27.53
CA VAL A 111 1.11 2.92 -26.88
C VAL A 111 1.88 3.22 -25.60
N PRO A 112 2.28 4.48 -25.32
CA PRO A 112 2.94 4.83 -24.07
C PRO A 112 2.05 4.50 -22.85
N CYS A 113 2.64 3.83 -21.85
CA CYS A 113 2.00 3.53 -20.56
C CYS A 113 2.73 4.30 -19.46
N TYR A 114 2.05 5.23 -18.81
CA TYR A 114 2.59 6.07 -17.75
C TYR A 114 2.29 5.45 -16.39
N SER A 115 3.32 5.01 -15.67
CA SER A 115 3.14 4.44 -14.33
C SER A 115 2.81 5.51 -13.30
N MET A 116 1.90 5.20 -12.39
CA MET A 116 1.58 6.02 -11.22
C MET A 116 1.42 5.10 -10.00
N SER A 117 2.52 4.53 -9.54
CA SER A 117 2.47 3.44 -8.56
C SER A 117 3.62 3.46 -7.56
N ARG A 118 3.39 2.86 -6.38
CA ARG A 118 4.46 2.56 -5.42
C ARG A 118 5.56 1.69 -6.05
N GLN A 119 5.18 0.72 -6.86
CA GLN A 119 6.08 -0.23 -7.49
C GLN A 119 7.05 0.45 -8.45
N PHE A 120 6.63 1.55 -9.10
CA PHE A 120 7.52 2.34 -9.96
C PHE A 120 8.68 2.95 -9.17
N SER A 121 8.45 3.46 -7.95
CA SER A 121 9.54 3.97 -7.11
C SER A 121 10.49 2.88 -6.65
N LEU A 122 10.00 1.64 -6.44
CA LEU A 122 10.84 0.49 -6.07
C LEU A 122 11.77 0.03 -7.20
N LEU A 123 11.44 0.31 -8.46
CA LEU A 123 12.27 -0.01 -9.62
C LEU A 123 13.40 1.00 -9.86
N GLN A 124 13.41 2.14 -9.19
CA GLN A 124 14.43 3.16 -9.37
C GLN A 124 15.79 2.73 -8.81
N LYS A 125 16.88 3.12 -9.49
CA LYS A 125 18.25 2.62 -9.24
C LYS A 125 18.69 2.68 -7.77
N ASN A 126 18.25 3.67 -7.02
CA ASN A 126 18.67 3.86 -5.62
C ASN A 126 17.94 2.94 -4.62
N SER A 127 16.82 2.32 -5.03
CA SER A 127 16.04 1.46 -4.13
C SER A 127 16.76 0.16 -3.79
N PHE A 128 17.50 -0.42 -4.74
CA PHE A 128 18.19 -1.70 -4.58
C PHE A 128 19.51 -1.61 -3.78
N ASN A 129 20.02 -0.41 -3.52
CA ASN A 129 21.24 -0.23 -2.73
C ASN A 129 21.05 -0.59 -1.24
N LYS A 130 19.81 -0.56 -0.74
CA LYS A 130 19.49 -0.81 0.68
C LYS A 130 19.02 -2.23 0.93
N VAL A 131 18.17 -2.75 0.07
CA VAL A 131 17.62 -4.11 0.13
C VAL A 131 17.57 -4.64 -1.30
N LYS A 132 18.14 -5.83 -1.53
CA LYS A 132 18.11 -6.47 -2.84
C LYS A 132 16.87 -7.36 -2.96
N PRO A 133 16.04 -7.20 -4.01
CA PRO A 133 14.96 -8.12 -4.28
C PRO A 133 15.52 -9.48 -4.73
N LYS A 134 14.81 -10.55 -4.43
CA LYS A 134 15.07 -11.84 -5.06
C LYS A 134 14.75 -11.74 -6.55
N LEU A 135 15.34 -12.61 -7.37
CA LEU A 135 15.17 -12.57 -8.82
C LEU A 135 13.69 -12.54 -9.24
N TYR A 136 12.86 -13.40 -8.67
CA TYR A 136 11.43 -13.44 -8.99
C TYR A 136 10.68 -12.15 -8.57
N GLU A 137 11.05 -11.54 -7.43
CA GLU A 137 10.47 -10.26 -6.98
C GLU A 137 10.83 -9.14 -7.94
N PHE A 138 12.07 -9.10 -8.40
CA PHE A 138 12.52 -8.16 -9.43
C PHE A 138 11.78 -8.36 -10.76
N LEU A 139 11.63 -9.62 -11.21
CA LEU A 139 10.89 -9.93 -12.44
C LEU A 139 9.41 -9.52 -12.33
N ILE A 140 8.77 -9.75 -11.19
CA ILE A 140 7.41 -9.29 -10.93
C ILE A 140 7.34 -7.76 -11.02
N LEU A 141 8.18 -7.04 -10.28
CA LEU A 141 8.18 -5.59 -10.30
C LEU A 141 8.36 -5.02 -11.72
N LYS A 142 9.23 -5.63 -12.52
CA LYS A 142 9.59 -5.14 -13.85
C LYS A 142 8.59 -5.52 -14.94
N TYR A 143 8.02 -6.72 -14.87
CA TYR A 143 7.25 -7.29 -15.99
C TYR A 143 5.78 -7.52 -15.71
N PHE A 144 5.33 -7.40 -14.48
CA PHE A 144 3.91 -7.56 -14.17
C PHE A 144 3.05 -6.48 -14.84
N ALA A 145 3.45 -5.22 -14.70
CA ALA A 145 2.82 -4.07 -15.36
C ALA A 145 3.90 -3.19 -16.00
N PRO A 146 4.40 -3.55 -17.20
CA PRO A 146 5.49 -2.84 -17.84
C PRO A 146 5.08 -1.42 -18.21
N SER A 147 5.94 -0.43 -17.86
CA SER A 147 5.77 0.97 -18.19
C SER A 147 7.09 1.57 -18.68
N ILE A 148 7.02 2.61 -19.51
CA ILE A 148 8.18 3.29 -20.09
C ILE A 148 8.63 4.43 -19.18
N ASN A 149 7.67 5.18 -18.63
CA ASN A 149 7.89 6.37 -17.80
C ASN A 149 6.84 6.42 -16.69
N GLY A 150 6.98 7.33 -15.74
CA GLY A 150 6.00 7.49 -14.69
C GLY A 150 6.49 8.23 -13.46
N ILE A 151 5.64 8.25 -12.48
CA ILE A 151 5.91 8.71 -11.12
C ILE A 151 5.74 7.59 -10.11
N GLY A 152 6.52 7.66 -9.06
CA GLY A 152 6.47 6.77 -7.91
C GLY A 152 6.03 7.49 -6.64
N PHE A 153 5.77 6.70 -5.59
CA PHE A 153 5.47 7.21 -4.26
C PHE A 153 6.47 6.64 -3.26
N ASP A 154 7.07 7.49 -2.43
CA ASP A 154 8.02 7.05 -1.40
C ASP A 154 7.94 7.97 -0.16
N TYR A 155 8.51 7.51 0.97
CA TYR A 155 8.68 8.32 2.19
C TYR A 155 9.68 9.46 2.00
N LYS A 156 10.56 9.36 1.00
CA LYS A 156 11.55 10.38 0.64
C LYS A 156 11.42 10.76 -0.82
N LYS A 157 11.52 12.05 -1.08
CA LYS A 157 11.57 12.59 -2.44
C LYS A 157 13.03 12.74 -2.83
N ASP A 158 13.62 11.67 -3.38
CA ASP A 158 15.04 11.59 -3.75
C ASP A 158 15.31 11.91 -5.25
N ASN A 159 14.25 12.06 -6.04
CA ASN A 159 14.32 12.47 -7.44
C ASN A 159 13.02 13.17 -7.89
N SER A 160 13.03 13.71 -9.12
CA SER A 160 11.89 14.46 -9.69
C SER A 160 10.65 13.60 -9.99
N ASN A 161 10.79 12.28 -10.01
CA ASN A 161 9.72 11.35 -10.36
C ASN A 161 9.12 10.65 -9.14
N ASN A 162 9.63 10.92 -7.93
CA ASN A 162 9.06 10.41 -6.68
C ASN A 162 8.27 11.50 -5.95
N PHE A 163 7.07 11.14 -5.54
CA PHE A 163 6.18 11.96 -4.70
C PHE A 163 6.00 11.33 -3.33
N TYR A 164 5.59 12.14 -2.37
CA TYR A 164 5.22 11.66 -1.05
C TYR A 164 3.96 10.78 -1.09
N PRO A 165 3.72 9.96 -0.05
CA PRO A 165 2.56 9.08 0.00
C PRO A 165 1.24 9.84 -0.18
N ILE A 166 0.28 9.23 -0.84
CA ILE A 166 -1.09 9.73 -0.92
C ILE A 166 -1.82 9.42 0.38
N ILE A 167 -2.26 10.45 1.08
CA ILE A 167 -3.05 10.32 2.30
C ILE A 167 -4.53 10.58 2.01
N LYS A 168 -5.40 9.68 2.45
CA LYS A 168 -6.85 9.79 2.25
C LYS A 168 -7.39 11.14 2.74
N SER A 169 -8.20 11.78 1.93
CA SER A 169 -8.86 13.06 2.28
C SER A 169 -9.71 12.92 3.55
N ASP A 170 -10.33 11.77 3.76
CA ASP A 170 -11.09 11.48 4.96
C ASP A 170 -10.22 11.54 6.22
N ILE A 171 -9.00 11.01 6.18
CA ILE A 171 -8.04 11.09 7.30
C ILE A 171 -7.57 12.53 7.51
N LYS A 172 -7.28 13.27 6.43
CA LYS A 172 -6.82 14.67 6.51
C LYS A 172 -7.82 15.60 7.22
N ARG A 173 -9.11 15.32 7.08
CA ARG A 173 -10.20 16.16 7.63
C ARG A 173 -10.59 15.81 9.06
N LYS A 174 -10.14 14.69 9.60
CA LYS A 174 -10.57 14.21 10.93
C LYS A 174 -9.66 14.72 12.03
N LYS A 175 -10.27 14.97 13.18
CA LYS A 175 -9.54 15.37 14.38
C LYS A 175 -8.76 14.18 14.95
N VAL A 176 -7.46 14.35 15.07
CA VAL A 176 -6.58 13.41 15.77
C VAL A 176 -6.75 13.59 17.28
N THR A 177 -6.91 12.48 17.98
CA THR A 177 -7.00 12.45 19.45
C THR A 177 -5.97 11.47 20.01
N ASN A 178 -5.83 11.43 21.32
CA ASN A 178 -4.84 10.58 21.98
C ASN A 178 -5.48 9.88 23.17
N LYS A 179 -6.26 8.81 22.89
CA LYS A 179 -6.86 7.94 23.90
C LYS A 179 -5.85 6.95 24.44
N ASN A 180 -6.17 6.33 25.57
CA ASN A 180 -5.21 5.47 26.27
C ASN A 180 -5.12 4.04 25.69
N HIS A 181 -4.92 3.90 24.35
CA HIS A 181 -4.69 2.61 23.71
C HIS A 181 -3.64 2.70 22.61
N TYR A 182 -3.15 1.55 22.20
CA TYR A 182 -2.31 1.35 21.01
C TYR A 182 -3.02 0.44 20.02
N THR A 183 -2.82 0.67 18.73
CA THR A 183 -3.44 -0.12 17.64
C THR A 183 -2.44 -1.11 17.06
N ILE A 184 -2.85 -2.37 16.91
CA ILE A 184 -2.06 -3.44 16.30
C ILE A 184 -2.74 -3.86 14.99
N TYR A 185 -2.00 -3.83 13.88
CA TYR A 185 -2.40 -4.37 12.58
C TYR A 185 -1.29 -5.23 12.00
N LEU A 186 -1.33 -6.51 12.32
CA LEU A 186 -0.32 -7.51 11.95
C LEU A 186 -0.97 -8.72 11.25
N PRO A 187 -1.55 -8.56 10.04
CA PRO A 187 -2.29 -9.62 9.34
C PRO A 187 -1.42 -10.84 9.01
N SER A 188 -0.09 -10.70 8.97
CA SER A 188 0.85 -11.79 8.73
C SER A 188 1.04 -12.73 9.94
N PHE A 189 0.60 -12.31 11.13
CA PHE A 189 0.72 -13.10 12.35
C PHE A 189 -0.59 -13.83 12.70
N SER A 190 -0.46 -14.95 13.44
CA SER A 190 -1.62 -15.61 14.05
C SER A 190 -2.11 -14.81 15.25
N ILE A 191 -3.41 -14.90 15.55
CA ILE A 191 -4.00 -14.27 16.73
C ILE A 191 -3.32 -14.75 18.00
N GLU A 192 -3.01 -16.05 18.07
CA GLU A 192 -2.32 -16.65 19.20
C GLU A 192 -0.93 -16.03 19.43
N ASN A 193 -0.13 -15.82 18.38
CA ASN A 193 1.17 -15.17 18.50
C ASN A 193 1.06 -13.73 19.02
N ILE A 194 0.03 -13.00 18.59
CA ILE A 194 -0.23 -11.64 19.07
C ILE A 194 -0.61 -11.67 20.56
N ILE A 195 -1.50 -12.59 20.96
CA ILE A 195 -1.90 -12.77 22.36
C ILE A 195 -0.68 -13.10 23.22
N ASN A 196 0.07 -14.14 22.84
CA ASN A 196 1.21 -14.63 23.63
C ASN A 196 2.31 -13.58 23.83
N PHE A 197 2.45 -12.66 22.89
CA PHE A 197 3.44 -11.60 22.99
C PHE A 197 2.92 -10.36 23.74
N PHE A 198 1.81 -9.77 23.28
CA PHE A 198 1.35 -8.48 23.79
C PHE A 198 0.59 -8.56 25.12
N SER A 199 0.06 -9.74 25.51
CA SER A 199 -0.63 -9.86 26.80
C SER A 199 0.28 -9.75 28.03
N SER A 200 1.59 -9.88 27.85
CA SER A 200 2.58 -9.66 28.91
C SER A 200 2.87 -8.16 29.17
N LEU A 201 2.35 -7.27 28.32
CA LEU A 201 2.43 -5.81 28.46
C LEU A 201 1.07 -5.29 28.98
N ASP A 202 0.70 -5.69 30.18
CA ASP A 202 -0.64 -5.51 30.78
C ASP A 202 -0.96 -4.07 31.21
N GLU A 203 0.04 -3.24 31.37
CA GLU A 203 -0.08 -1.79 31.62
C GLU A 203 -0.70 -1.02 30.44
N VAL A 204 -0.87 -1.65 29.28
CA VAL A 204 -1.28 -1.02 28.03
C VAL A 204 -2.52 -1.69 27.46
N ILE A 205 -3.45 -0.89 26.95
CA ILE A 205 -4.61 -1.38 26.21
C ILE A 205 -4.25 -1.50 24.72
N TRP A 206 -4.52 -2.66 24.15
CA TRP A 206 -4.26 -2.95 22.74
C TRP A 206 -5.56 -3.17 21.98
N HIS A 207 -5.75 -2.44 20.87
CA HIS A 207 -6.77 -2.70 19.87
C HIS A 207 -6.17 -3.46 18.70
N VAL A 208 -6.56 -4.71 18.54
CA VAL A 208 -5.99 -5.62 17.53
C VAL A 208 -6.97 -5.78 16.37
N PHE A 209 -6.51 -5.46 15.17
CA PHE A 209 -7.29 -5.63 13.94
C PHE A 209 -6.69 -6.73 13.08
N SER A 210 -7.53 -7.65 12.62
CA SER A 210 -7.08 -8.75 11.74
C SER A 210 -8.21 -9.24 10.85
N PRO A 211 -7.93 -9.58 9.57
CA PRO A 211 -8.90 -10.23 8.69
C PRO A 211 -9.28 -11.66 9.13
N LYS A 212 -8.57 -12.20 10.12
CA LYS A 212 -8.86 -13.52 10.71
C LYS A 212 -9.89 -13.46 11.83
N ILE A 213 -10.41 -12.27 12.15
CA ILE A 213 -11.40 -12.04 13.21
C ILE A 213 -12.75 -11.76 12.54
N ASN A 214 -13.76 -12.57 12.86
CA ASN A 214 -15.11 -12.41 12.32
C ASN A 214 -16.02 -11.60 13.24
N LYS A 215 -15.81 -11.69 14.57
CA LYS A 215 -16.59 -10.98 15.60
C LYS A 215 -15.68 -10.40 16.66
N PRO A 216 -15.96 -9.20 17.18
CA PRO A 216 -15.16 -8.62 18.26
C PRO A 216 -15.13 -9.51 19.50
N PHE A 217 -13.98 -9.59 20.15
CA PHE A 217 -13.82 -10.24 21.45
C PHE A 217 -12.70 -9.58 22.25
N LYS A 218 -12.61 -9.90 23.54
CA LYS A 218 -11.56 -9.38 24.44
C LYS A 218 -10.84 -10.55 25.12
N LYS A 219 -9.52 -10.42 25.24
CA LYS A 219 -8.68 -11.34 26.01
C LYS A 219 -7.60 -10.55 26.75
N LYS A 220 -7.66 -10.54 28.09
CA LYS A 220 -6.79 -9.71 28.95
C LYS A 220 -6.88 -8.22 28.56
N ASN A 221 -5.74 -7.58 28.30
CA ASN A 221 -5.58 -6.19 27.89
C ASN A 221 -5.74 -5.95 26.37
N LEU A 222 -6.09 -7.00 25.59
CA LEU A 222 -6.29 -6.93 24.16
C LEU A 222 -7.76 -6.98 23.79
N SER A 223 -8.23 -6.02 22.98
CA SER A 223 -9.54 -6.02 22.34
C SER A 223 -9.37 -6.29 20.85
N PHE A 224 -10.03 -7.31 20.34
CA PHE A 224 -9.88 -7.82 18.98
C PHE A 224 -11.06 -7.39 18.12
N PHE A 225 -10.78 -6.92 16.90
CA PHE A 225 -11.78 -6.42 15.95
C PHE A 225 -11.56 -7.00 14.56
N PRO A 226 -12.63 -7.25 13.78
CA PRO A 226 -12.52 -7.44 12.33
C PRO A 226 -11.85 -6.22 11.68
N THR A 227 -11.31 -6.41 10.49
CA THR A 227 -10.79 -5.29 9.67
C THR A 227 -11.93 -4.51 9.03
N ASP A 228 -12.82 -3.95 9.84
CA ASP A 228 -13.77 -2.93 9.40
C ASP A 228 -13.02 -1.60 9.24
N TYR A 229 -13.17 -1.00 8.07
CA TYR A 229 -12.44 0.23 7.73
C TYR A 229 -12.75 1.37 8.71
N LYS A 230 -14.02 1.59 9.08
CA LYS A 230 -14.42 2.70 9.93
C LYS A 230 -13.91 2.53 11.37
N VAL A 231 -14.00 1.32 11.90
CA VAL A 231 -13.53 1.02 13.28
C VAL A 231 -12.01 1.07 13.34
N PHE A 232 -11.32 0.55 12.32
CA PHE A 232 -9.86 0.63 12.21
C PHE A 232 -9.40 2.10 12.12
N GLU A 233 -10.01 2.90 11.25
CA GLU A 233 -9.69 4.31 11.08
C GLU A 233 -9.91 5.10 12.39
N GLN A 234 -11.01 4.87 13.09
CA GLN A 234 -11.25 5.50 14.40
C GLN A 234 -10.16 5.13 15.41
N SER A 235 -9.70 3.88 15.40
CA SER A 235 -8.63 3.44 16.29
C SER A 235 -7.29 4.12 15.97
N ILE A 236 -6.88 4.21 14.70
CA ILE A 236 -5.62 4.87 14.34
C ILE A 236 -5.64 6.38 14.59
N LEU A 237 -6.80 7.04 14.41
CA LEU A 237 -6.98 8.46 14.73
C LEU A 237 -6.86 8.76 16.23
N SER A 238 -7.25 7.81 17.09
CA SER A 238 -7.33 8.02 18.54
C SER A 238 -6.29 7.28 19.36
N CYS A 239 -5.44 6.43 18.78
CA CYS A 239 -4.42 5.70 19.52
C CYS A 239 -3.19 6.56 19.87
N LYS A 240 -2.39 6.10 20.84
CA LYS A 240 -1.05 6.65 21.17
C LYS A 240 0.03 6.25 20.19
N GLY A 241 -0.14 5.10 19.54
CA GLY A 241 0.81 4.57 18.58
C GLY A 241 0.30 3.31 17.89
N ILE A 242 0.98 2.93 16.82
CA ILE A 242 0.57 1.85 15.92
C ILE A 242 1.70 0.83 15.81
N VAL A 243 1.36 -0.44 15.99
CA VAL A 243 2.22 -1.58 15.66
C VAL A 243 1.69 -2.20 14.37
N SER A 244 2.49 -2.21 13.31
CA SER A 244 2.04 -2.77 12.04
C SER A 244 3.14 -3.52 11.28
N ASN A 245 2.74 -4.28 10.26
CA ASN A 245 3.68 -4.66 9.23
C ASN A 245 4.16 -3.40 8.47
N ALA A 246 5.23 -3.52 7.68
CA ALA A 246 5.79 -2.39 6.94
C ALA A 246 5.04 -2.09 5.63
N GLY A 247 3.69 -2.18 5.66
CA GLY A 247 2.85 -1.80 4.50
C GLY A 247 2.87 -0.29 4.29
N PHE A 248 3.02 0.15 3.03
CA PHE A 248 3.27 1.55 2.69
C PHE A 248 2.15 2.49 3.15
N GLU A 249 0.88 2.14 2.93
CA GLU A 249 -0.26 3.00 3.25
C GLU A 249 -0.44 3.20 4.76
N THR A 250 -0.51 2.12 5.53
CA THR A 250 -0.73 2.20 7.00
C THR A 250 0.40 2.97 7.70
N THR A 251 1.64 2.75 7.27
CA THR A 251 2.78 3.44 7.86
C THR A 251 2.83 4.92 7.47
N SER A 252 2.43 5.25 6.24
CA SER A 252 2.32 6.63 5.77
C SER A 252 1.22 7.40 6.51
N GLU A 253 0.06 6.76 6.72
CA GLU A 253 -1.02 7.32 7.53
C GLU A 253 -0.58 7.55 8.98
N ALA A 254 0.13 6.59 9.58
CA ALA A 254 0.66 6.72 10.94
C ALA A 254 1.65 7.90 11.08
N LEU A 255 2.55 8.07 10.10
CA LEU A 255 3.48 9.20 10.05
C LEU A 255 2.74 10.54 9.88
N TYR A 256 1.76 10.60 8.96
CA TYR A 256 0.94 11.80 8.76
C TYR A 256 0.20 12.22 10.03
N LEU A 257 -0.30 11.24 10.79
CA LEU A 257 -1.05 11.46 12.03
C LEU A 257 -0.16 11.71 13.26
N ASP A 258 1.14 11.85 13.08
CA ASP A 258 2.13 11.97 14.16
C ASP A 258 2.02 10.86 15.23
N LYS A 259 1.65 9.63 14.82
CA LYS A 259 1.55 8.50 15.74
C LYS A 259 2.91 7.83 15.95
N LYS A 260 3.18 7.38 17.17
CA LYS A 260 4.33 6.49 17.41
C LYS A 260 4.16 5.23 16.58
N LEU A 261 5.20 4.82 15.87
CA LEU A 261 5.16 3.70 14.95
C LEU A 261 6.19 2.65 15.34
N LEU A 262 5.77 1.38 15.42
CA LEU A 262 6.60 0.21 15.60
C LEU A 262 6.33 -0.76 14.47
N ILE A 263 7.37 -1.18 13.76
CA ILE A 263 7.23 -1.96 12.52
C ILE A 263 7.75 -3.38 12.69
N ILE A 264 7.02 -4.34 12.15
CA ILE A 264 7.43 -5.74 12.06
C ILE A 264 7.30 -6.19 10.59
N PRO A 265 8.34 -6.03 9.76
CA PRO A 265 8.26 -6.33 8.33
C PRO A 265 8.05 -7.82 8.07
N MET A 266 7.31 -8.16 7.03
CA MET A 266 7.19 -9.53 6.55
C MET A 266 8.52 -10.00 5.98
N LYS A 267 8.98 -11.19 6.38
CA LYS A 267 10.33 -11.70 6.05
C LYS A 267 10.55 -11.96 4.57
N ASN A 268 9.51 -12.32 3.84
CA ASN A 268 9.59 -12.74 2.43
C ASN A 268 8.83 -11.79 1.49
N GLN A 269 8.88 -10.50 1.77
CA GLN A 269 8.27 -9.48 0.92
C GLN A 269 9.21 -8.29 0.77
N PHE A 270 9.80 -8.14 -0.41
CA PHE A 270 10.79 -7.13 -0.73
C PHE A 270 10.33 -5.70 -0.39
N GLU A 271 9.11 -5.33 -0.81
CA GLU A 271 8.58 -4.00 -0.52
C GLU A 271 8.58 -3.69 0.99
N GLN A 272 8.16 -4.64 1.83
CA GLN A 272 8.14 -4.41 3.27
C GLN A 272 9.53 -4.34 3.90
N GLN A 273 10.48 -5.13 3.39
CA GLN A 273 11.88 -5.04 3.84
C GLN A 273 12.48 -3.68 3.45
N TYR A 274 12.21 -3.22 2.24
CA TYR A 274 12.61 -1.90 1.77
C TYR A 274 11.97 -0.79 2.60
N ASN A 275 10.64 -0.84 2.81
CA ASN A 275 9.92 0.13 3.63
C ASN A 275 10.49 0.20 5.06
N ALA A 276 10.73 -0.97 5.69
CA ALA A 276 11.32 -1.05 7.02
C ALA A 276 12.72 -0.42 7.07
N SER A 277 13.55 -0.63 6.03
CA SER A 277 14.88 -0.02 5.94
C SER A 277 14.80 1.52 5.89
N ILE A 278 13.88 2.08 5.09
CA ILE A 278 13.68 3.53 5.04
C ILE A 278 13.16 4.07 6.38
N LEU A 279 12.15 3.43 6.94
CA LEU A 279 11.54 3.83 8.21
C LEU A 279 12.54 3.75 9.38
N SER A 280 13.42 2.74 9.39
CA SER A 280 14.51 2.63 10.36
C SER A 280 15.47 3.82 10.27
N ASN A 281 15.85 4.23 9.05
CA ASN A 281 16.71 5.40 8.83
C ASN A 281 16.02 6.74 9.20
N MET A 282 14.68 6.73 9.31
CA MET A 282 13.92 7.87 9.84
C MET A 282 13.78 7.84 11.37
N GLY A 283 14.33 6.82 12.05
CA GLY A 283 14.26 6.66 13.50
C GLY A 283 13.08 5.83 14.01
N ILE A 284 12.33 5.17 13.11
CA ILE A 284 11.25 4.27 13.51
C ILE A 284 11.85 2.95 14.04
N LYS A 285 11.36 2.48 15.19
CA LYS A 285 11.77 1.20 15.75
C LYS A 285 11.25 0.03 14.95
N ILE A 286 12.14 -0.93 14.69
CA ILE A 286 11.82 -2.16 13.93
C ILE A 286 11.99 -3.37 14.84
N LEU A 287 11.00 -4.26 14.85
CA LEU A 287 11.11 -5.60 15.39
C LEU A 287 11.26 -6.63 14.27
N LEU A 288 12.08 -7.64 14.50
CA LEU A 288 12.26 -8.73 13.52
C LEU A 288 11.23 -9.85 13.67
N ASP A 289 10.66 -10.00 14.87
CA ASP A 289 9.70 -11.05 15.21
C ASP A 289 8.97 -10.73 16.54
N LEU A 290 7.99 -11.56 16.92
CA LEU A 290 7.26 -11.49 18.20
C LEU A 290 7.82 -12.52 19.21
N LYS A 291 9.14 -12.55 19.42
CA LYS A 291 9.76 -13.39 20.46
C LYS A 291 9.90 -12.61 21.76
N GLN A 292 9.77 -13.30 22.90
CA GLN A 292 9.80 -12.72 24.25
C GLN A 292 11.04 -11.80 24.49
N LYS A 293 12.19 -12.15 23.94
CA LYS A 293 13.39 -11.35 24.00
C LYS A 293 13.29 -9.95 23.36
N ARG A 294 12.17 -9.63 22.69
CA ARG A 294 11.88 -8.33 22.08
C ARG A 294 10.96 -7.45 22.91
N LEU A 295 10.47 -7.93 24.04
CA LEU A 295 9.55 -7.17 24.89
C LEU A 295 10.14 -5.84 25.37
N ASP A 296 11.40 -5.82 25.74
CA ASP A 296 12.05 -4.58 26.19
C ASP A 296 12.10 -3.51 25.09
N THR A 297 12.31 -3.91 23.83
CA THR A 297 12.21 -2.96 22.71
C THR A 297 10.82 -2.34 22.59
N VAL A 298 9.75 -3.13 22.87
CA VAL A 298 8.37 -2.60 22.86
C VAL A 298 8.13 -1.68 24.06
N LYS A 299 8.60 -2.05 25.25
CA LYS A 299 8.52 -1.18 26.46
C LYS A 299 9.21 0.17 26.22
N GLU A 300 10.43 0.15 25.68
CA GLU A 300 11.13 1.38 25.29
C GLU A 300 10.34 2.22 24.29
N TRP A 301 9.74 1.57 23.27
CA TRP A 301 8.90 2.26 22.30
C TRP A 301 7.65 2.87 22.92
N ILE A 302 6.99 2.18 23.86
CA ILE A 302 5.85 2.71 24.61
C ILE A 302 6.24 3.98 25.38
N LEU A 303 7.44 4.01 25.96
CA LEU A 303 7.95 5.12 26.75
C LEU A 303 8.43 6.31 25.91
N LEU A 304 8.57 6.16 24.58
CA LEU A 304 8.95 7.29 23.73
C LEU A 304 7.98 8.46 23.92
N LYS A 305 8.52 9.65 24.18
CA LYS A 305 7.71 10.89 24.36
C LYS A 305 7.27 11.50 23.04
N LYS A 306 8.02 11.27 21.96
CA LYS A 306 7.79 11.89 20.64
C LYS A 306 7.66 10.83 19.55
N SER A 307 6.82 11.11 18.54
CA SER A 307 6.76 10.42 17.25
C SER A 307 7.82 10.96 16.30
N VAL A 308 8.06 10.25 15.23
CA VAL A 308 8.83 10.77 14.08
C VAL A 308 7.91 11.70 13.29
N LYS A 309 8.29 12.97 13.19
CA LYS A 309 7.53 13.95 12.41
C LYS A 309 8.00 13.96 10.96
N VAL A 310 7.04 14.04 10.04
CA VAL A 310 7.28 14.23 8.61
C VAL A 310 6.59 15.51 8.17
N ASN A 311 7.24 16.23 7.27
CA ASN A 311 6.64 17.40 6.62
C ASN A 311 6.52 17.10 5.13
N TYR A 312 5.45 16.39 4.76
CA TYR A 312 5.18 16.02 3.38
C TYR A 312 4.29 17.07 2.72
N ASP A 313 4.62 17.43 1.49
CA ASP A 313 3.67 18.13 0.62
C ASP A 313 2.65 17.10 0.10
N TYR A 314 1.41 17.27 0.52
CA TYR A 314 0.29 16.42 0.15
C TYR A 314 -0.59 17.02 -0.94
N SER A 315 -0.07 17.98 -1.69
CA SER A 315 -0.78 18.60 -2.82
C SER A 315 -0.84 17.61 -3.99
N TYR A 316 -2.04 17.30 -4.46
CA TYR A 316 -2.23 16.50 -5.67
C TYR A 316 -1.96 17.29 -6.95
N LYS A 317 -1.99 18.63 -6.87
CA LYS A 317 -1.78 19.53 -8.00
C LYS A 317 -0.43 19.27 -8.68
N SER A 318 0.64 19.19 -7.90
CA SER A 318 1.99 18.91 -8.44
C SER A 318 2.10 17.55 -9.13
N ILE A 319 1.34 16.54 -8.69
CA ILE A 319 1.27 15.22 -9.32
C ILE A 319 0.60 15.33 -10.70
N ILE A 320 -0.55 16.02 -10.76
CA ILE A 320 -1.29 16.23 -12.01
C ILE A 320 -0.45 17.01 -13.01
N GLU A 321 0.11 18.16 -12.60
CA GLU A 321 0.96 19.00 -13.42
C GLU A 321 2.16 18.23 -14.00
N LYS A 322 2.88 17.49 -13.15
CA LYS A 322 4.01 16.65 -13.59
C LYS A 322 3.59 15.61 -14.62
N THR A 323 2.46 14.91 -14.37
CA THR A 323 1.94 13.90 -15.29
C THR A 323 1.61 14.49 -16.66
N LEU A 324 0.95 15.67 -16.70
CA LEU A 324 0.60 16.36 -17.93
C LEU A 324 1.83 16.92 -18.66
N LEU A 325 2.82 17.43 -17.92
CA LEU A 325 4.08 17.90 -18.50
C LEU A 325 4.89 16.77 -19.15
N ASP A 326 4.91 15.59 -18.52
CA ASP A 326 5.62 14.41 -19.06
C ASP A 326 4.90 13.83 -20.29
N PHE A 327 3.59 13.98 -20.38
CA PHE A 327 2.79 13.57 -21.52
C PHE A 327 3.03 14.46 -22.75
N ASN A 328 3.26 15.76 -22.56
CA ASN A 328 3.45 16.72 -23.64
C ASN A 328 4.90 16.76 -24.19
N LYS A 329 5.79 15.93 -23.65
CA LYS A 329 7.18 15.73 -24.14
C LYS A 329 7.29 14.53 -25.06
#